data_bfd5662eb7542d2e6c0c7d6ccd532f23
#
_entry.id   bfd5662eb7542d2e6c0c7d6ccd532f23
#
_cell.length_a   1.000
_cell.length_b   1.000
_cell.length_c   1.000
_cell.angle_alpha   90.00
_cell.angle_beta   90.00
_cell.angle_gamma   90.00
#
_symmetry.space_group_name_H-M   'P 1'
#
loop_
_entity.id
_entity.type
_entity.pdbx_description
1 polymer ?
#
loop_
_entity_poly.entity_id
_entity_poly.type
_entity_poly.pdbx_seq_one_letter_code
_entity_poly.pdbx_strand_id
1 'polypeptide(L)'
;GLLLAVLLTTLLAQVPGFSPVHSLLLALGLVALFIYLALGYRAYFRLPEPKPAPQGGKVLDTSVLVDGRVAEVAAVGFLEGPLWVPHFVLKELQHFADSQDPLRRAKGRRGLETLERLREAAPLEVLEATPKGESVDEKLLFLARDLEAALVTNDHALLQMARIYGVKALSTQALAQALRPQLQVGDTLKLLILKEGKEPHQGVGYLEDGSMVVVDGGSRYRGQEIEVVVTQAIQTQVGRLFFARPAQGAQ
;
A
#
# COMPACT_ATOMS: atom_id res chain seq x y z
N GLY A 1 -34.57 30.64 -14.84
CA GLY A 1 -35.07 30.92 -16.18
C GLY A 1 -36.59 31.01 -16.19
N LEU A 2 -37.28 29.94 -15.80
CA LEU A 2 -38.74 29.83 -15.86
C LEU A 2 -39.47 30.86 -14.96
N LEU A 3 -38.95 31.08 -13.75
CA LEU A 3 -39.47 32.05 -12.78
C LEU A 3 -39.40 33.49 -13.31
N LEU A 4 -38.27 33.84 -13.97
CA LEU A 4 -38.06 35.16 -14.57
C LEU A 4 -39.01 35.38 -15.77
N ALA A 5 -39.21 34.34 -16.60
CA ALA A 5 -40.09 34.40 -17.76
C ALA A 5 -41.57 34.62 -17.32
N VAL A 6 -42.01 33.91 -16.26
CA VAL A 6 -43.36 34.06 -15.68
C VAL A 6 -43.54 35.46 -15.08
N LEU A 7 -42.56 35.98 -14.36
CA LEU A 7 -42.60 37.30 -13.74
C LEU A 7 -42.66 38.41 -14.80
N LEU A 8 -41.86 38.28 -15.87
CA LEU A 8 -41.86 39.26 -16.98
C LEU A 8 -43.14 39.25 -17.78
N THR A 9 -43.69 38.06 -18.06
CA THR A 9 -44.98 37.94 -18.81
C THR A 9 -46.18 38.46 -17.99
N THR A 10 -46.20 38.26 -16.67
CA THR A 10 -47.25 38.79 -15.81
C THR A 10 -47.20 40.31 -15.68
N LEU A 11 -45.99 40.89 -15.67
CA LEU A 11 -45.80 42.34 -15.62
C LEU A 11 -46.19 43.01 -16.93
N LEU A 12 -45.87 42.41 -18.07
CA LEU A 12 -46.21 42.89 -19.40
C LEU A 12 -47.68 42.72 -19.75
N ALA A 13 -48.37 41.76 -19.16
CA ALA A 13 -49.82 41.58 -19.32
C ALA A 13 -50.65 42.76 -18.79
N GLN A 14 -50.05 43.66 -18.00
CA GLN A 14 -50.70 44.89 -17.50
C GLN A 14 -50.60 46.07 -18.48
N VAL A 15 -49.88 45.90 -19.60
CA VAL A 15 -49.73 46.97 -20.59
C VAL A 15 -50.87 46.97 -21.56
N PRO A 16 -51.59 48.12 -21.78
CA PRO A 16 -52.68 48.20 -22.76
C PRO A 16 -52.21 47.85 -24.17
N GLY A 17 -52.91 46.88 -24.82
CA GLY A 17 -52.54 46.35 -26.14
C GLY A 17 -51.69 45.10 -26.18
N PHE A 18 -51.28 44.59 -25.03
CA PHE A 18 -50.50 43.34 -24.91
C PHE A 18 -51.44 42.12 -24.84
N SER A 19 -51.56 41.39 -25.93
CA SER A 19 -52.48 40.24 -26.00
C SER A 19 -51.82 38.97 -25.42
N PRO A 20 -52.63 37.99 -24.98
CA PRO A 20 -52.10 36.69 -24.48
C PRO A 20 -51.16 35.98 -25.48
N VAL A 21 -51.33 36.23 -26.79
CA VAL A 21 -50.46 35.66 -27.82
C VAL A 21 -49.08 36.26 -27.76
N HIS A 22 -48.95 37.57 -27.48
CA HIS A 22 -47.64 38.22 -27.32
C HIS A 22 -46.90 37.71 -26.08
N SER A 23 -47.64 37.43 -24.99
CA SER A 23 -47.07 36.80 -23.75
C SER A 23 -46.50 35.42 -24.04
N LEU A 24 -47.21 34.61 -24.81
CA LEU A 24 -46.79 33.26 -25.18
C LEU A 24 -45.53 33.29 -26.06
N LEU A 25 -45.51 34.16 -27.09
CA LEU A 25 -44.37 34.30 -27.98
C LEU A 25 -43.11 34.80 -27.22
N LEU A 26 -43.28 35.76 -26.32
CA LEU A 26 -42.19 36.24 -25.46
C LEU A 26 -41.67 35.14 -24.53
N ALA A 27 -42.55 34.39 -23.93
CA ALA A 27 -42.15 33.27 -23.06
C ALA A 27 -41.37 32.19 -23.82
N LEU A 28 -41.84 31.79 -25.00
CA LEU A 28 -41.13 30.84 -25.87
C LEU A 28 -39.76 31.37 -26.33
N GLY A 29 -39.70 32.68 -26.71
CA GLY A 29 -38.45 33.31 -27.08
C GLY A 29 -37.42 33.33 -25.95
N LEU A 30 -37.87 33.65 -24.72
CA LEU A 30 -36.98 33.63 -23.54
C LEU A 30 -36.51 32.22 -23.21
N VAL A 31 -37.40 31.22 -23.27
CA VAL A 31 -36.98 29.82 -23.04
C VAL A 31 -35.99 29.38 -24.10
N ALA A 32 -36.22 29.66 -25.37
CA ALA A 32 -35.27 29.35 -26.45
C ALA A 32 -33.92 30.04 -26.25
N LEU A 33 -33.93 31.32 -25.87
CA LEU A 33 -32.71 32.07 -25.54
C LEU A 33 -31.96 31.45 -24.37
N PHE A 34 -32.63 31.06 -23.29
CA PHE A 34 -32.01 30.41 -22.16
C PHE A 34 -31.43 29.05 -22.54
N ILE A 35 -32.10 28.26 -23.38
CA ILE A 35 -31.58 26.99 -23.89
C ILE A 35 -30.35 27.25 -24.75
N TYR A 36 -30.39 28.22 -25.65
CA TYR A 36 -29.26 28.62 -26.50
C TYR A 36 -28.03 29.04 -25.65
N LEU A 37 -28.26 29.91 -24.66
CA LEU A 37 -27.18 30.33 -23.74
C LEU A 37 -26.66 29.16 -22.93
N ALA A 38 -27.53 28.28 -22.40
CA ALA A 38 -27.10 27.10 -21.63
C ALA A 38 -26.26 26.13 -22.49
N LEU A 39 -26.62 25.93 -23.74
CA LEU A 39 -25.85 25.11 -24.67
C LEU A 39 -24.53 25.79 -25.10
N GLY A 40 -24.57 27.11 -25.39
CA GLY A 40 -23.37 27.88 -25.78
C GLY A 40 -22.37 28.03 -24.64
N TYR A 41 -22.84 28.20 -23.42
CA TYR A 41 -21.97 28.32 -22.22
C TYR A 41 -21.79 27.01 -21.47
N ARG A 42 -22.20 25.87 -22.03
CA ARG A 42 -22.04 24.54 -21.44
C ARG A 42 -20.58 24.28 -21.03
N ALA A 43 -19.62 24.84 -21.74
CA ALA A 43 -18.19 24.73 -21.40
C ALA A 43 -17.81 25.49 -20.11
N TYR A 44 -18.52 26.60 -19.81
CA TYR A 44 -18.30 27.38 -18.57
C TYR A 44 -19.06 26.82 -17.37
N PHE A 45 -20.18 26.13 -17.62
CA PHE A 45 -20.98 25.45 -16.60
C PHE A 45 -20.66 23.96 -16.51
N ARG A 46 -19.55 23.48 -17.07
CA ARG A 46 -19.06 22.15 -16.74
C ARG A 46 -18.77 22.14 -15.24
N LEU A 47 -19.77 21.68 -14.48
CA LEU A 47 -19.46 21.07 -13.21
C LEU A 47 -18.32 20.09 -13.49
N PRO A 48 -17.21 20.11 -12.74
CA PRO A 48 -16.19 19.11 -12.91
C PRO A 48 -16.91 17.77 -12.89
N GLU A 49 -16.86 17.03 -13.99
CA GLU A 49 -17.37 15.66 -14.00
C GLU A 49 -16.69 14.99 -12.81
N PRO A 50 -17.45 14.35 -11.91
CA PRO A 50 -16.83 13.60 -10.84
C PRO A 50 -15.84 12.68 -11.55
N LYS A 51 -14.55 12.90 -11.31
CA LYS A 51 -13.51 11.99 -11.84
C LYS A 51 -14.00 10.60 -11.50
N PRO A 52 -14.08 9.66 -12.47
CA PRO A 52 -14.45 8.30 -12.15
C PRO A 52 -13.61 7.89 -10.95
N ALA A 53 -14.26 7.31 -9.94
CA ALA A 53 -13.54 6.87 -8.76
C ALA A 53 -12.32 6.06 -9.23
N PRO A 54 -11.12 6.35 -8.74
CA PRO A 54 -9.95 5.60 -9.15
C PRO A 54 -10.22 4.12 -8.88
N GLN A 55 -10.00 3.28 -9.89
CA GLN A 55 -10.21 1.84 -9.77
C GLN A 55 -8.89 1.11 -9.92
N GLY A 56 -8.77 0.02 -9.19
CA GLY A 56 -7.54 -0.77 -9.18
C GLY A 56 -6.40 -0.13 -8.40
N GLY A 57 -5.19 -0.60 -8.62
CA GLY A 57 -4.00 -0.14 -7.90
C GLY A 57 -3.85 -0.74 -6.51
N LYS A 58 -3.18 -0.02 -5.61
CA LYS A 58 -2.84 -0.52 -4.27
C LYS A 58 -3.02 0.56 -3.23
N VAL A 59 -3.78 0.26 -2.18
CA VAL A 59 -3.95 1.11 -0.99
C VAL A 59 -2.87 0.77 0.00
N LEU A 60 -2.08 1.76 0.40
CA LEU A 60 -0.94 1.58 1.31
C LEU A 60 -1.35 1.86 2.75
N ASP A 61 -1.00 0.94 3.63
CA ASP A 61 -1.15 1.06 5.07
C ASP A 61 0.10 1.69 5.72
N THR A 62 -0.06 2.29 6.89
CA THR A 62 1.02 2.86 7.70
C THR A 62 2.15 1.86 7.98
N SER A 63 1.84 0.59 8.21
CA SER A 63 2.82 -0.45 8.55
C SER A 63 3.85 -0.69 7.45
N VAL A 64 3.46 -0.67 6.18
CA VAL A 64 4.40 -0.86 5.05
C VAL A 64 5.24 0.38 4.78
N LEU A 65 4.69 1.57 5.06
CA LEU A 65 5.42 2.82 4.94
C LEU A 65 6.51 2.94 6.02
N VAL A 66 6.18 2.58 7.26
CA VAL A 66 7.15 2.52 8.37
C VAL A 66 8.20 1.44 8.15
N ASP A 67 7.87 0.31 7.56
CA ASP A 67 8.81 -0.76 7.17
C ASP A 67 9.82 -0.25 6.12
N GLY A 68 9.38 0.49 5.12
CA GLY A 68 10.19 1.17 4.11
C GLY A 68 10.49 0.34 2.86
N ARG A 69 10.47 -0.99 2.91
CA ARG A 69 10.78 -1.88 1.77
C ARG A 69 9.83 -1.73 0.60
N VAL A 70 8.62 -1.22 0.83
CA VAL A 70 7.64 -0.98 -0.23
C VAL A 70 8.16 -0.04 -1.31
N ALA A 71 9.03 0.92 -0.96
CA ALA A 71 9.66 1.82 -1.93
C ALA A 71 10.63 1.09 -2.86
N GLU A 72 11.42 0.16 -2.33
CA GLU A 72 12.35 -0.66 -3.11
C GLU A 72 11.61 -1.63 -4.03
N VAL A 73 10.54 -2.25 -3.52
CA VAL A 73 9.66 -3.14 -4.30
C VAL A 73 8.98 -2.39 -5.45
N ALA A 74 8.59 -1.13 -5.23
CA ALA A 74 8.02 -0.27 -6.26
C ALA A 74 9.08 0.16 -7.30
N ALA A 75 10.28 0.52 -6.85
CA ALA A 75 11.37 0.98 -7.72
C ALA A 75 11.83 -0.09 -8.73
N VAL A 76 11.76 -1.38 -8.36
CA VAL A 76 12.04 -2.49 -9.29
C VAL A 76 10.83 -2.87 -10.17
N GLY A 77 9.73 -2.11 -10.11
CA GLY A 77 8.55 -2.33 -10.96
C GLY A 77 7.63 -3.47 -10.51
N PHE A 78 7.84 -4.06 -9.33
CA PHE A 78 7.03 -5.19 -8.84
C PHE A 78 5.62 -4.78 -8.37
N LEU A 79 5.44 -3.52 -7.98
CA LEU A 79 4.14 -2.96 -7.64
C LEU A 79 3.57 -2.20 -8.85
N GLU A 80 2.78 -2.89 -9.66
CA GLU A 80 2.11 -2.29 -10.82
C GLU A 80 0.89 -1.46 -10.43
N GLY A 81 0.59 -0.45 -11.26
CA GLY A 81 -0.57 0.44 -11.13
C GLY A 81 -0.37 1.57 -10.11
N PRO A 82 -1.40 2.39 -9.94
CA PRO A 82 -1.33 3.52 -9.03
C PRO A 82 -1.24 3.07 -7.57
N LEU A 83 -0.46 3.81 -6.78
CA LEU A 83 -0.34 3.64 -5.33
C LEU A 83 -1.18 4.72 -4.64
N TRP A 84 -2.12 4.30 -3.81
CA TRP A 84 -3.03 5.17 -3.09
C TRP A 84 -2.62 5.27 -1.63
N VAL A 85 -2.35 6.49 -1.16
CA VAL A 85 -2.14 6.78 0.26
C VAL A 85 -3.35 7.54 0.78
N PRO A 86 -4.19 6.92 1.63
CA PRO A 86 -5.30 7.62 2.24
C PRO A 86 -4.82 8.77 3.13
N HIS A 87 -5.51 9.91 3.11
CA HIS A 87 -5.13 11.07 3.91
C HIS A 87 -5.05 10.75 5.42
N PHE A 88 -5.89 9.85 5.92
CA PHE A 88 -5.84 9.44 7.33
C PHE A 88 -4.56 8.64 7.68
N VAL A 89 -3.98 7.87 6.73
CA VAL A 89 -2.66 7.21 6.89
C VAL A 89 -1.55 8.26 6.96
N LEU A 90 -1.61 9.28 6.10
CA LEU A 90 -0.66 10.39 6.14
C LEU A 90 -0.72 11.13 7.48
N LYS A 91 -1.93 11.42 7.99
CA LYS A 91 -2.13 12.03 9.31
C LYS A 91 -1.56 11.18 10.44
N GLU A 92 -1.71 9.86 10.36
CA GLU A 92 -1.15 8.96 11.36
C GLU A 92 0.39 9.01 11.36
N LEU A 93 1.03 9.00 10.19
CA LEU A 93 2.48 9.15 10.08
C LEU A 93 2.97 10.51 10.64
N GLN A 94 2.25 11.60 10.35
CA GLN A 94 2.55 12.92 10.90
C GLN A 94 2.42 12.93 12.44
N HIS A 95 1.33 12.34 12.96
CA HIS A 95 1.14 12.20 14.40
C HIS A 95 2.27 11.39 15.06
N PHE A 96 2.75 10.34 14.41
CA PHE A 96 3.92 9.61 14.91
C PHE A 96 5.19 10.46 14.85
N ALA A 97 5.41 11.22 13.77
CA ALA A 97 6.59 12.08 13.62
C ALA A 97 6.65 13.21 14.66
N ASP A 98 5.49 13.68 15.12
CA ASP A 98 5.35 14.73 16.13
C ASP A 98 5.29 14.18 17.58
N SER A 99 5.36 12.85 17.75
CA SER A 99 5.28 12.20 19.06
C SER A 99 6.47 12.55 19.94
N GLN A 100 6.22 12.68 21.24
CA GLN A 100 7.26 12.82 22.27
C GLN A 100 8.09 11.54 22.45
N ASP A 101 7.50 10.37 22.15
CA ASP A 101 8.21 9.09 22.19
C ASP A 101 9.21 9.00 21.03
N PRO A 102 10.52 8.84 21.32
CA PRO A 102 11.55 8.75 20.31
C PRO A 102 11.35 7.62 19.29
N LEU A 103 10.81 6.48 19.72
CA LEU A 103 10.57 5.32 18.85
C LEU A 103 9.41 5.59 17.89
N ARG A 104 8.31 6.16 18.38
CA ARG A 104 7.19 6.58 17.53
C ARG A 104 7.61 7.65 16.54
N ARG A 105 8.37 8.65 17.02
CA ARG A 105 8.89 9.72 16.16
C ARG A 105 9.78 9.18 15.04
N ALA A 106 10.68 8.25 15.36
CA ALA A 106 11.53 7.59 14.35
C ALA A 106 10.70 6.82 13.30
N LYS A 107 9.66 6.09 13.74
CA LYS A 107 8.73 5.40 12.84
C LYS A 107 8.00 6.37 11.91
N GLY A 108 7.47 7.48 12.44
CA GLY A 108 6.79 8.50 11.64
C GLY A 108 7.69 9.12 10.58
N ARG A 109 8.90 9.53 10.96
CA ARG A 109 9.90 10.09 10.02
C ARG A 109 10.24 9.10 8.92
N ARG A 110 10.54 7.84 9.27
CA ARG A 110 10.83 6.79 8.29
C ARG A 110 9.66 6.56 7.32
N GLY A 111 8.42 6.59 7.80
CA GLY A 111 7.25 6.46 6.94
C GLY A 111 7.12 7.63 5.95
N LEU A 112 7.39 8.86 6.39
CA LEU A 112 7.38 10.06 5.51
C LEU A 112 8.51 10.01 4.49
N GLU A 113 9.73 9.63 4.88
CA GLU A 113 10.86 9.41 3.95
C GLU A 113 10.54 8.32 2.91
N THR A 114 9.84 7.27 3.33
CA THR A 114 9.39 6.21 2.41
C THR A 114 8.40 6.74 1.38
N LEU A 115 7.49 7.63 1.78
CA LEU A 115 6.55 8.28 0.86
C LEU A 115 7.25 9.14 -0.20
N GLU A 116 8.30 9.87 0.19
CA GLU A 116 9.10 10.67 -0.75
C GLU A 116 9.78 9.76 -1.79
N ARG A 117 10.40 8.68 -1.33
CA ARG A 117 11.02 7.68 -2.22
C ARG A 117 10.01 6.99 -3.15
N LEU A 118 8.82 6.66 -2.65
CA LEU A 118 7.74 6.08 -3.46
C LEU A 118 7.27 7.04 -4.55
N ARG A 119 7.20 8.33 -4.25
CA ARG A 119 6.76 9.36 -5.19
C ARG A 119 7.70 9.50 -6.39
N GLU A 120 8.99 9.21 -6.17
CA GLU A 120 10.00 9.17 -7.24
C GLU A 120 9.94 7.86 -8.05
N ALA A 121 9.56 6.76 -7.41
CA ALA A 121 9.61 5.42 -7.97
C ALA A 121 8.34 4.99 -8.73
N ALA A 122 7.17 5.50 -8.35
CA ALA A 122 5.89 5.04 -8.88
C ALA A 122 4.80 6.14 -8.85
N PRO A 123 3.73 6.00 -9.66
CA PRO A 123 2.57 6.88 -9.57
C PRO A 123 1.92 6.77 -8.17
N LEU A 124 2.14 7.78 -7.33
CA LEU A 124 1.64 7.87 -5.98
C LEU A 124 0.67 9.04 -5.87
N GLU A 125 -0.52 8.80 -5.38
CA GLU A 125 -1.53 9.83 -5.13
C GLU A 125 -2.08 9.73 -3.71
N VAL A 126 -2.31 10.90 -3.10
CA VAL A 126 -3.00 11.00 -1.80
C VAL A 126 -4.49 11.06 -2.03
N LEU A 127 -5.25 10.15 -1.41
CA LEU A 127 -6.70 10.11 -1.53
C LEU A 127 -7.36 10.84 -0.35
N GLU A 128 -8.13 11.87 -0.68
CA GLU A 128 -9.06 12.54 0.24
C GLU A 128 -10.36 11.75 0.30
N ALA A 129 -10.31 10.57 0.90
CA ALA A 129 -11.48 9.69 1.05
C ALA A 129 -11.90 9.60 2.51
N THR A 130 -13.20 9.62 2.72
CA THR A 130 -13.86 9.32 4.00
C THR A 130 -14.59 7.99 3.90
N PRO A 131 -13.85 6.86 3.89
CA PRO A 131 -14.49 5.56 3.78
C PRO A 131 -15.34 5.27 5.03
N LYS A 132 -16.32 4.38 4.87
CA LYS A 132 -17.08 3.84 5.99
C LYS A 132 -16.14 3.06 6.91
N GLY A 133 -16.46 3.01 8.21
CA GLY A 133 -15.69 2.27 9.21
C GLY A 133 -15.38 3.14 10.43
N GLU A 134 -15.29 2.49 11.58
CA GLU A 134 -14.99 3.14 12.86
C GLU A 134 -13.47 3.16 13.10
N SER A 135 -12.79 2.06 12.80
CA SER A 135 -11.34 1.92 12.93
C SER A 135 -10.60 2.29 11.63
N VAL A 136 -9.29 2.56 11.75
CA VAL A 136 -8.40 2.78 10.60
C VAL A 136 -8.37 1.53 9.71
N ASP A 137 -8.33 0.36 10.32
CA ASP A 137 -8.31 -0.93 9.63
C ASP A 137 -9.56 -1.16 8.78
N GLU A 138 -10.74 -0.91 9.34
CA GLU A 138 -12.00 -0.98 8.58
C GLU A 138 -12.04 0.02 7.43
N LYS A 139 -11.57 1.26 7.69
CA LYS A 139 -11.48 2.29 6.64
C LYS A 139 -10.58 1.85 5.49
N LEU A 140 -9.44 1.23 5.79
CA LEU A 140 -8.54 0.69 4.77
C LEU A 140 -9.18 -0.43 3.98
N LEU A 141 -9.86 -1.38 4.64
CA LEU A 141 -10.53 -2.50 4.00
C LEU A 141 -11.66 -2.03 3.07
N PHE A 142 -12.53 -1.16 3.56
CA PHE A 142 -13.64 -0.66 2.75
C PHE A 142 -13.15 0.21 1.60
N LEU A 143 -12.13 1.03 1.82
CA LEU A 143 -11.52 1.82 0.76
C LEU A 143 -10.91 0.93 -0.33
N ALA A 144 -10.13 -0.08 0.05
CA ALA A 144 -9.54 -1.02 -0.91
C ALA A 144 -10.62 -1.77 -1.71
N ARG A 145 -11.69 -2.20 -1.05
CA ARG A 145 -12.83 -2.85 -1.72
C ARG A 145 -13.54 -1.91 -2.68
N ASP A 146 -13.86 -0.69 -2.25
CA ASP A 146 -14.62 0.29 -3.04
C ASP A 146 -13.81 0.78 -4.27
N LEU A 147 -12.47 0.75 -4.19
CA LEU A 147 -11.55 1.05 -5.28
C LEU A 147 -11.20 -0.17 -6.14
N GLU A 148 -11.69 -1.37 -5.80
CA GLU A 148 -11.25 -2.63 -6.41
C GLU A 148 -9.72 -2.79 -6.39
N ALA A 149 -9.07 -2.22 -5.37
CA ALA A 149 -7.63 -2.17 -5.20
C ALA A 149 -7.13 -3.27 -4.25
N ALA A 150 -5.86 -3.62 -4.34
CA ALA A 150 -5.22 -4.46 -3.33
C ALA A 150 -4.78 -3.62 -2.14
N LEU A 151 -4.98 -4.12 -0.93
CA LEU A 151 -4.44 -3.53 0.30
C LEU A 151 -3.00 -4.00 0.50
N VAL A 152 -2.06 -3.08 0.74
CA VAL A 152 -0.66 -3.41 1.07
C VAL A 152 -0.41 -3.11 2.54
N THR A 153 -0.24 -4.16 3.33
CA THR A 153 -0.04 -4.06 4.78
C THR A 153 0.89 -5.14 5.31
N ASN A 154 1.61 -4.84 6.39
CA ASN A 154 2.38 -5.81 7.16
C ASN A 154 1.71 -6.15 8.51
N ASP A 155 0.56 -5.55 8.79
CA ASP A 155 -0.23 -5.89 9.97
C ASP A 155 -0.91 -7.25 9.78
N HIS A 156 -0.64 -8.19 10.68
CA HIS A 156 -1.15 -9.56 10.59
C HIS A 156 -2.66 -9.63 10.81
N ALA A 157 -3.20 -8.82 11.73
CA ALA A 157 -4.63 -8.79 12.01
C ALA A 157 -5.38 -8.24 10.78
N LEU A 158 -4.88 -7.15 10.19
CA LEU A 158 -5.46 -6.55 9.00
C LEU A 158 -5.38 -7.49 7.78
N LEU A 159 -4.29 -8.28 7.64
CA LEU A 159 -4.18 -9.32 6.60
C LEU A 159 -5.25 -10.42 6.78
N GLN A 160 -5.53 -10.82 8.01
CA GLN A 160 -6.59 -11.81 8.29
C GLN A 160 -7.98 -11.23 8.00
N MET A 161 -8.25 -10.00 8.44
CA MET A 161 -9.51 -9.31 8.15
C MET A 161 -9.73 -9.18 6.64
N ALA A 162 -8.70 -8.80 5.89
CA ALA A 162 -8.79 -8.68 4.43
C ALA A 162 -9.25 -9.99 3.78
N ARG A 163 -8.75 -11.13 4.24
CA ARG A 163 -9.18 -12.45 3.75
C ARG A 163 -10.66 -12.71 4.02
N ILE A 164 -11.15 -12.37 5.21
CA ILE A 164 -12.56 -12.55 5.61
C ILE A 164 -13.48 -11.67 4.75
N TYR A 165 -13.06 -10.43 4.50
CA TYR A 165 -13.82 -9.47 3.69
C TYR A 165 -13.66 -9.63 2.17
N GLY A 166 -12.86 -10.62 1.71
CA GLY A 166 -12.62 -10.87 0.29
C GLY A 166 -11.76 -9.78 -0.39
N VAL A 167 -11.00 -9.00 0.39
CA VAL A 167 -10.10 -7.98 -0.14
C VAL A 167 -8.73 -8.60 -0.40
N LYS A 168 -8.19 -8.40 -1.60
CA LYS A 168 -6.82 -8.83 -1.91
C LYS A 168 -5.84 -8.04 -1.06
N ALA A 169 -5.03 -8.73 -0.25
CA ALA A 169 -4.01 -8.10 0.58
C ALA A 169 -2.61 -8.62 0.22
N LEU A 170 -1.64 -7.73 0.23
CA LEU A 170 -0.23 -7.96 -0.09
C LEU A 170 0.63 -7.57 1.12
N SER A 171 1.67 -8.35 1.41
CA SER A 171 2.63 -8.04 2.48
C SER A 171 4.05 -8.04 1.93
N THR A 172 4.78 -6.94 2.15
CA THR A 172 6.21 -6.86 1.81
C THR A 172 7.07 -7.77 2.67
N GLN A 173 6.63 -8.07 3.90
CA GLN A 173 7.29 -9.04 4.77
C GLN A 173 7.13 -10.47 4.24
N ALA A 174 5.90 -10.84 3.84
CA ALA A 174 5.65 -12.16 3.26
C ALA A 174 6.42 -12.34 1.93
N LEU A 175 6.47 -11.29 1.09
CA LEU A 175 7.25 -11.29 -0.13
C LEU A 175 8.75 -11.50 0.18
N ALA A 176 9.32 -10.73 1.10
CA ALA A 176 10.71 -10.87 1.50
C ALA A 176 11.01 -12.28 2.03
N GLN A 177 10.08 -12.88 2.78
CA GLN A 177 10.24 -14.25 3.27
C GLN A 177 10.16 -15.29 2.15
N ALA A 178 9.28 -15.10 1.16
CA ALA A 178 9.16 -15.99 0.00
C ALA A 178 10.40 -15.94 -0.91
N LEU A 179 11.06 -14.78 -0.99
CA LEU A 179 12.26 -14.56 -1.80
C LEU A 179 13.57 -14.94 -1.08
N ARG A 180 13.50 -15.32 0.20
CA ARG A 180 14.73 -15.76 0.91
C ARG A 180 15.34 -16.97 0.21
N PRO A 181 16.66 -16.95 -0.06
CA PRO A 181 17.37 -18.10 -0.57
C PRO A 181 17.10 -19.31 0.32
N GLN A 182 16.59 -20.37 -0.26
CA GLN A 182 16.41 -21.63 0.46
C GLN A 182 17.71 -22.41 0.27
N LEU A 183 18.48 -22.57 1.34
CA LEU A 183 19.63 -23.46 1.32
C LEU A 183 19.18 -24.89 0.98
N GLN A 184 19.84 -25.46 0.00
CA GLN A 184 19.65 -26.82 -0.46
C GLN A 184 20.85 -27.69 -0.11
N VAL A 185 20.66 -29.00 -0.14
CA VAL A 185 21.76 -29.95 -0.01
C VAL A 185 22.73 -29.73 -1.16
N GLY A 186 24.03 -29.56 -0.82
CA GLY A 186 25.08 -29.26 -1.76
C GLY A 186 25.49 -27.78 -1.79
N ASP A 187 24.68 -26.87 -1.24
CA ASP A 187 25.03 -25.45 -1.18
C ASP A 187 26.23 -25.23 -0.26
N THR A 188 27.09 -24.31 -0.66
CA THR A 188 28.23 -23.88 0.11
C THR A 188 27.99 -22.50 0.70
N LEU A 189 28.30 -22.31 1.97
CA LEU A 189 28.15 -21.03 2.66
C LEU A 189 29.28 -20.81 3.68
N LYS A 190 29.51 -19.54 4.01
CA LYS A 190 30.39 -19.15 5.13
C LYS A 190 29.56 -19.13 6.41
N LEU A 191 30.07 -19.74 7.46
CA LEU A 191 29.39 -19.89 8.73
C LEU A 191 30.37 -19.67 9.89
N LEU A 192 29.99 -18.78 10.80
CA LEU A 192 30.68 -18.60 12.08
C LEU A 192 30.28 -19.71 13.05
N ILE A 193 31.22 -20.50 13.53
CA ILE A 193 30.98 -21.54 14.53
C ILE A 193 30.99 -20.91 15.92
N LEU A 194 29.79 -20.81 16.54
CA LEU A 194 29.63 -20.10 17.82
C LEU A 194 29.84 -21.00 19.03
N LYS A 195 29.42 -22.26 18.95
CA LYS A 195 29.44 -23.20 20.08
C LYS A 195 29.60 -24.64 19.61
N GLU A 196 29.87 -25.53 20.54
CA GLU A 196 29.89 -26.97 20.31
C GLU A 196 28.45 -27.50 20.16
N GLY A 197 28.28 -28.53 19.34
CA GLY A 197 27.03 -29.22 19.13
C GLY A 197 26.69 -30.18 20.24
N LYS A 198 25.59 -30.92 20.03
CA LYS A 198 25.10 -31.91 21.00
C LYS A 198 25.95 -33.19 20.98
N GLU A 199 26.51 -33.55 19.83
CA GLU A 199 27.39 -34.70 19.69
C GLU A 199 28.86 -34.27 19.68
N PRO A 200 29.79 -35.16 20.06
CA PRO A 200 31.23 -34.89 19.97
C PRO A 200 31.62 -34.47 18.56
N HIS A 201 32.55 -33.51 18.48
CA HIS A 201 33.08 -32.94 17.22
C HIS A 201 32.11 -32.03 16.43
N GLN A 202 30.86 -31.89 16.80
CA GLN A 202 29.96 -30.96 16.12
C GLN A 202 30.18 -29.52 16.56
N GLY A 203 30.14 -28.61 15.58
CA GLY A 203 30.04 -27.17 15.78
C GLY A 203 28.67 -26.66 15.39
N VAL A 204 28.21 -25.57 16.02
CA VAL A 204 26.91 -24.95 15.72
C VAL A 204 27.13 -23.49 15.37
N GLY A 205 26.56 -23.09 14.27
CA GLY A 205 26.39 -21.70 13.85
C GLY A 205 24.94 -21.39 13.53
N TYR A 206 24.66 -20.12 13.25
CA TYR A 206 23.33 -19.64 12.88
C TYR A 206 23.42 -18.79 11.61
N LEU A 207 22.44 -18.93 10.76
CA LEU A 207 22.25 -18.09 9.60
C LEU A 207 21.63 -16.74 10.01
N GLU A 208 21.64 -15.77 9.12
CA GLU A 208 21.04 -14.44 9.36
C GLU A 208 19.55 -14.51 9.70
N ASP A 209 18.84 -15.53 9.20
CA ASP A 209 17.43 -15.76 9.48
C ASP A 209 17.17 -16.50 10.80
N GLY A 210 18.21 -16.80 11.58
CA GLY A 210 18.14 -17.56 12.83
C GLY A 210 18.09 -19.07 12.66
N SER A 211 18.15 -19.61 11.43
CA SER A 211 18.23 -21.05 11.19
C SER A 211 19.52 -21.61 11.74
N MET A 212 19.42 -22.75 12.44
CA MET A 212 20.57 -23.42 13.05
C MET A 212 21.25 -24.32 12.03
N VAL A 213 22.59 -24.26 11.98
CA VAL A 213 23.43 -25.15 11.18
C VAL A 213 24.35 -25.93 12.11
N VAL A 214 24.23 -27.25 12.06
CA VAL A 214 25.11 -28.20 12.79
C VAL A 214 26.18 -28.69 11.82
N VAL A 215 27.44 -28.42 12.14
CA VAL A 215 28.58 -28.77 11.29
C VAL A 215 29.32 -29.95 11.88
N ASP A 216 29.31 -31.06 11.17
CA ASP A 216 30.11 -32.23 11.57
C ASP A 216 31.58 -31.94 11.45
N GLY A 217 32.39 -32.28 12.47
CA GLY A 217 33.80 -31.90 12.58
C GLY A 217 34.03 -30.39 12.82
N GLY A 218 32.96 -29.62 13.10
CA GLY A 218 33.00 -28.18 13.27
C GLY A 218 33.49 -27.67 14.62
N SER A 219 33.54 -28.50 15.68
CA SER A 219 33.93 -28.07 17.02
C SER A 219 35.32 -27.45 17.09
N ARG A 220 36.27 -27.94 16.29
CA ARG A 220 37.65 -27.44 16.20
C ARG A 220 37.76 -26.01 15.64
N TYR A 221 36.74 -25.51 14.98
CA TYR A 221 36.68 -24.18 14.39
C TYR A 221 35.87 -23.20 15.22
N ARG A 222 35.62 -23.49 16.49
CA ARG A 222 34.86 -22.60 17.37
C ARG A 222 35.48 -21.20 17.40
N GLY A 223 34.64 -20.16 17.18
CA GLY A 223 35.04 -18.76 17.08
C GLY A 223 35.59 -18.35 15.72
N GLN A 224 35.62 -19.26 14.75
CA GLN A 224 36.10 -19.00 13.39
C GLN A 224 34.94 -19.06 12.39
N GLU A 225 35.08 -18.26 11.34
CA GLU A 225 34.20 -18.35 10.16
C GLU A 225 34.85 -19.34 9.17
N ILE A 226 34.11 -20.37 8.81
CA ILE A 226 34.56 -21.40 7.88
C ILE A 226 33.56 -21.59 6.74
N GLU A 227 34.07 -22.07 5.62
CA GLU A 227 33.22 -22.49 4.50
C GLU A 227 32.70 -23.91 4.76
N VAL A 228 31.37 -24.08 4.65
CA VAL A 228 30.70 -25.37 4.92
C VAL A 228 29.77 -25.73 3.75
N VAL A 229 29.62 -27.03 3.51
CA VAL A 229 28.72 -27.58 2.51
C VAL A 229 27.53 -28.21 3.22
N VAL A 230 26.30 -27.82 2.85
CA VAL A 230 25.08 -28.39 3.41
C VAL A 230 24.92 -29.84 2.96
N THR A 231 24.77 -30.76 3.91
CA THR A 231 24.59 -32.19 3.67
C THR A 231 23.13 -32.66 3.85
N GLN A 232 22.37 -31.95 4.71
CA GLN A 232 20.99 -32.29 4.99
C GLN A 232 20.23 -31.06 5.47
N ALA A 233 18.94 -30.95 5.12
CA ALA A 233 18.02 -29.95 5.63
C ALA A 233 16.79 -30.63 6.23
N ILE A 234 16.44 -30.28 7.48
CA ILE A 234 15.29 -30.85 8.20
C ILE A 234 14.36 -29.72 8.62
N GLN A 235 13.09 -29.85 8.31
CA GLN A 235 12.05 -28.96 8.82
C GLN A 235 11.63 -29.43 10.21
N THR A 236 11.74 -28.58 11.22
CA THR A 236 11.27 -28.85 12.59
C THR A 236 10.11 -27.93 12.96
N GLN A 237 9.43 -28.21 14.04
CA GLN A 237 8.37 -27.34 14.57
C GLN A 237 8.88 -25.94 15.00
N VAL A 238 10.17 -25.83 15.33
CA VAL A 238 10.79 -24.60 15.83
C VAL A 238 11.50 -23.83 14.71
N GLY A 239 11.64 -24.40 13.48
CA GLY A 239 12.33 -23.79 12.38
C GLY A 239 13.10 -24.81 11.52
N ARG A 240 13.95 -24.31 10.61
CA ARG A 240 14.81 -25.16 9.78
C ARG A 240 16.11 -25.46 10.51
N LEU A 241 16.53 -26.71 10.44
CA LEU A 241 17.80 -27.22 10.92
C LEU A 241 18.59 -27.76 9.73
N PHE A 242 19.81 -27.29 9.57
CA PHE A 242 20.72 -27.75 8.54
C PHE A 242 21.86 -28.55 9.15
N PHE A 243 22.26 -29.61 8.49
CA PHE A 243 23.51 -30.29 8.75
C PHE A 243 24.49 -29.96 7.63
N ALA A 244 25.74 -29.76 7.99
CA ALA A 244 26.81 -29.40 7.06
C ALA A 244 28.14 -30.08 7.46
N ARG A 245 29.07 -30.02 6.56
CA ARG A 245 30.48 -30.40 6.80
C ARG A 245 31.41 -29.29 6.31
N PRO A 246 32.60 -29.13 6.86
CA PRO A 246 33.60 -28.21 6.31
C PRO A 246 33.86 -28.51 4.82
N ALA A 247 33.93 -27.45 4.00
CA ALA A 247 34.34 -27.58 2.62
C ALA A 247 35.77 -28.16 2.55
N GLN A 248 36.01 -29.10 1.60
CA GLN A 248 37.36 -29.65 1.44
C GLN A 248 38.32 -28.54 1.03
N GLY A 249 39.22 -28.14 1.95
CA GLY A 249 40.19 -27.06 1.76
C GLY A 249 40.23 -26.01 2.88
N ALA A 250 39.37 -26.10 3.90
CA ALA A 250 39.50 -25.28 5.11
C ALA A 250 40.67 -25.87 5.96
N GLN A 251 41.87 -25.39 5.70
CA GLN A 251 43.03 -25.54 6.55
C GLN A 251 43.21 -24.29 7.41
#